data_76b226e711f30c565aa1f7bf3f4705f0
#
_entry.id   76b226e711f30c565aa1f7bf3f4705f0
#
_cell.length_a   1.000
_cell.length_b   1.000
_cell.length_c   1.000
_cell.angle_alpha   90.00
_cell.angle_beta   90.00
_cell.angle_gamma   90.00
#
_symmetry.space_group_name_H-M   'P 1'
#
loop_
_entity.id
_entity.type
_entity.pdbx_description
1 polymer ?
#
loop_
_entity_poly.entity_id
_entity_poly.type
_entity_poly.pdbx_seq_one_letter_code
_entity_poly.pdbx_strand_id
1 'polypeptide(L)'
;MTEESKEMLRVIIMQVAQASKPVSAPVGQIMNAAKMGGFQTLEPTELAKQLRYLEAHGMIEREDREISKAIDRYLITQAGTAYLDENFLLPD
;
A
#
# COMPACT_ATOMS: atom_id res chain seq x y z
N MET A 1 -17.35 -0.03 3.55
CA MET A 1 -16.52 -0.44 2.39
C MET A 1 -16.73 -1.92 2.12
N THR A 2 -16.99 -2.28 0.87
CA THR A 2 -17.19 -3.67 0.48
C THR A 2 -15.86 -4.43 0.46
N GLU A 3 -15.92 -5.76 0.45
CA GLU A 3 -14.70 -6.57 0.37
C GLU A 3 -13.96 -6.30 -0.95
N GLU A 4 -14.71 -6.14 -2.04
CA GLU A 4 -14.14 -5.81 -3.34
C GLU A 4 -13.40 -4.47 -3.31
N SER A 5 -13.99 -3.46 -2.67
CA SER A 5 -13.35 -2.14 -2.52
C SER A 5 -12.09 -2.22 -1.66
N LYS A 6 -12.13 -3.01 -0.60
CA LYS A 6 -10.95 -3.22 0.25
C LYS A 6 -9.81 -3.87 -0.55
N GLU A 7 -10.14 -4.85 -1.39
CA GLU A 7 -9.16 -5.51 -2.24
C GLU A 7 -8.51 -4.54 -3.23
N MET A 8 -9.33 -3.70 -3.86
CA MET A 8 -8.83 -2.66 -4.76
C MET A 8 -7.89 -1.69 -4.03
N LEU A 9 -8.26 -1.28 -2.83
CA LEU A 9 -7.42 -0.39 -2.04
C LEU A 9 -6.09 -1.05 -1.70
N ARG A 10 -6.10 -2.32 -1.34
CA ARG A 10 -4.88 -3.08 -1.04
C ARG A 10 -3.96 -3.14 -2.26
N VAL A 11 -4.54 -3.33 -3.44
CA VAL A 11 -3.77 -3.35 -4.69
C VAL A 11 -3.11 -2.00 -4.93
N ILE A 12 -3.85 -0.91 -4.75
CA ILE A 12 -3.30 0.44 -4.92
C ILE A 12 -2.13 0.67 -3.96
N ILE A 13 -2.28 0.27 -2.70
CA ILE A 13 -1.22 0.39 -1.70
C ILE A 13 0.05 -0.33 -2.18
N MET A 14 -0.10 -1.57 -2.62
CA MET A 14 1.04 -2.38 -3.08
C MET A 14 1.66 -1.81 -4.34
N GLN A 15 0.85 -1.31 -5.27
CA GLN A 15 1.34 -0.70 -6.51
C GLN A 15 2.17 0.55 -6.22
N VAL A 16 1.72 1.38 -5.29
CA VAL A 16 2.46 2.59 -4.90
C VAL A 16 3.79 2.20 -4.27
N ALA A 17 3.77 1.23 -3.37
CA ALA A 17 4.99 0.76 -2.72
C ALA A 17 5.98 0.18 -3.73
N GLN A 18 5.48 -0.56 -4.72
CA GLN A 18 6.31 -1.13 -5.77
C GLN A 18 6.92 -0.03 -6.66
N ALA A 19 6.11 0.94 -7.04
CA ALA A 19 6.55 2.04 -7.90
C ALA A 19 7.59 2.92 -7.22
N SER A 20 7.60 2.97 -5.89
CA SER A 20 8.52 3.78 -5.12
C SER A 20 9.89 3.14 -4.94
N LYS A 21 10.04 1.85 -5.21
CA LYS A 21 11.32 1.16 -5.05
C LYS A 21 12.46 1.89 -5.72
N PRO A 22 13.64 1.88 -5.14
CA PRO A 22 14.07 1.25 -3.88
C PRO A 22 13.76 2.08 -2.64
N VAL A 23 13.03 3.19 -2.80
CA VAL A 23 12.67 4.08 -1.70
C VAL A 23 11.32 3.66 -1.14
N SER A 24 11.15 3.76 0.17
CA SER A 24 9.87 3.47 0.81
C SER A 24 8.85 4.57 0.50
N ALA A 25 7.57 4.18 0.42
CA ALA A 25 6.47 5.10 0.13
C ALA A 25 5.91 5.66 1.43
N PRO A 26 5.87 6.99 1.61
CA PRO A 26 5.23 7.57 2.78
C PRO A 26 3.72 7.40 2.71
N VAL A 27 3.08 7.32 3.88
CA VAL A 27 1.63 7.10 3.96
C VAL A 27 0.84 8.20 3.26
N GLY A 28 1.35 9.44 3.27
CA GLY A 28 0.69 10.55 2.56
C GLY A 28 0.63 10.32 1.05
N GLN A 29 1.70 9.80 0.48
CA GLN A 29 1.73 9.47 -0.95
C GLN A 29 0.76 8.35 -1.27
N ILE A 30 0.68 7.34 -0.40
CA ILE A 30 -0.26 6.22 -0.55
C ILE A 30 -1.69 6.75 -0.51
N MET A 31 -1.99 7.62 0.46
CA MET A 31 -3.32 8.23 0.58
C MET A 31 -3.70 9.01 -0.66
N ASN A 32 -2.79 9.82 -1.18
CA ASN A 32 -3.04 10.61 -2.39
C ASN A 32 -3.32 9.70 -3.59
N ALA A 33 -2.53 8.65 -3.76
CA ALA A 33 -2.72 7.68 -4.84
C ALA A 33 -4.08 6.99 -4.74
N ALA A 34 -4.49 6.63 -3.52
CA ALA A 34 -5.78 6.00 -3.29
C ALA A 34 -6.93 6.94 -3.66
N LYS A 35 -6.82 8.20 -3.26
CA LYS A 35 -7.86 9.19 -3.59
C LYS A 35 -7.95 9.41 -5.09
N MET A 36 -6.83 9.48 -5.78
CA MET A 36 -6.79 9.61 -7.23
C MET A 36 -7.31 8.37 -7.94
N GLY A 37 -7.20 7.21 -7.30
CA GLY A 37 -7.66 5.94 -7.82
C GLY A 37 -9.14 5.65 -7.59
N GLY A 38 -9.90 6.62 -7.05
CA GLY A 38 -11.34 6.46 -6.86
C GLY A 38 -11.82 6.49 -5.42
N PHE A 39 -10.90 6.51 -4.44
CA PHE A 39 -11.25 6.52 -3.02
C PHE A 39 -11.24 7.94 -2.47
N GLN A 40 -12.02 8.83 -3.07
CA GLN A 40 -12.00 10.27 -2.78
C GLN A 40 -12.37 10.62 -1.34
N THR A 41 -13.20 9.77 -0.71
CA THR A 41 -13.66 10.00 0.66
C THR A 41 -12.97 9.07 1.66
N LEU A 42 -11.83 8.49 1.29
CA LEU A 42 -11.11 7.56 2.15
C LEU A 42 -10.69 8.22 3.46
N GLU A 43 -11.03 7.56 4.55
CA GLU A 43 -10.64 8.01 5.88
C GLU A 43 -9.26 7.47 6.25
N PRO A 44 -8.44 8.25 6.98
CA PRO A 44 -7.13 7.77 7.41
C PRO A 44 -7.19 6.48 8.24
N THR A 45 -8.24 6.31 9.04
CA THR A 45 -8.43 5.10 9.84
C THR A 45 -8.64 3.87 8.98
N GLU A 46 -9.38 3.99 7.88
CA GLU A 46 -9.61 2.89 6.95
C GLU A 46 -8.32 2.52 6.22
N LEU A 47 -7.57 3.52 5.77
CA LEU A 47 -6.26 3.26 5.17
C LEU A 47 -5.34 2.54 6.14
N ALA A 48 -5.31 2.99 7.40
CA ALA A 48 -4.47 2.37 8.42
C ALA A 48 -4.84 0.90 8.64
N LYS A 49 -6.12 0.56 8.58
CA LYS A 49 -6.59 -0.83 8.70
C LYS A 49 -6.04 -1.68 7.57
N GLN A 50 -6.08 -1.18 6.35
CA GLN A 50 -5.60 -1.94 5.20
C GLN A 50 -4.08 -2.06 5.19
N LEU A 51 -3.37 -1.04 5.65
CA LEU A 51 -1.92 -1.11 5.81
C LEU A 51 -1.54 -2.19 6.83
N ARG A 52 -2.24 -2.23 7.96
CA ARG A 52 -1.99 -3.26 8.97
C ARG A 52 -2.32 -4.66 8.47
N TYR A 53 -3.39 -4.79 7.69
CA TYR A 53 -3.75 -6.06 7.07
C TYR A 53 -2.61 -6.57 6.19
N LEU A 54 -2.12 -5.72 5.30
CA LEU A 54 -1.05 -6.10 4.37
C LEU A 54 0.26 -6.39 5.11
N GLU A 55 0.56 -5.61 6.13
CA GLU A 55 1.75 -5.82 6.95
C GLU A 55 1.67 -7.17 7.68
N ALA A 56 0.51 -7.48 8.25
CA ALA A 56 0.28 -8.75 8.96
C ALA A 56 0.38 -9.96 8.03
N HIS A 57 0.04 -9.79 6.76
CA HIS A 57 0.14 -10.86 5.77
C HIS A 57 1.49 -10.88 5.04
N GLY A 58 2.42 -10.05 5.47
CA GLY A 58 3.76 -10.02 4.90
C GLY A 58 3.87 -9.46 3.50
N MET A 59 2.85 -8.72 3.04
CA MET A 59 2.84 -8.14 1.69
C MET A 59 3.57 -6.81 1.60
N ILE A 60 3.56 -6.05 2.70
CA ILE A 60 4.33 -4.83 2.83
C ILE A 60 5.06 -4.84 4.17
N GLU A 61 6.07 -3.98 4.28
CA GLU A 61 6.90 -3.88 5.46
C GLU A 61 7.04 -2.40 5.82
N ARG A 62 6.80 -2.07 7.09
CA ARG A 62 6.98 -0.70 7.54
C ARG A 62 8.46 -0.45 7.75
N GLU A 63 8.96 0.64 7.15
CA GLU A 63 10.34 1.04 7.34
C GLU A 63 10.49 1.71 8.70
N ASP A 64 11.38 1.15 9.53
CA ASP A 64 11.66 1.70 10.84
C ASP A 64 12.80 2.72 10.72
N ARG A 65 12.48 4.00 11.00
CA ARG A 65 13.45 5.08 10.97
C ARG A 65 13.63 5.66 12.36
N GLU A 66 14.84 5.60 12.86
CA GLU A 66 15.16 6.16 14.17
C GLU A 66 15.07 7.69 14.20
N ILE A 67 15.30 8.34 13.07
CA ILE A 67 15.46 9.80 13.01
C ILE A 67 14.14 10.54 12.81
N SER A 68 13.13 9.90 12.22
CA SER A 68 11.83 10.54 12.02
C SER A 68 10.72 9.52 12.15
N LYS A 69 10.07 9.53 13.31
CA LYS A 69 8.93 8.66 13.58
C LYS A 69 7.60 9.32 13.23
N ALA A 70 7.66 10.54 12.68
CA ALA A 70 6.45 11.32 12.42
C ALA A 70 5.69 10.83 11.20
N ILE A 71 6.36 10.13 10.27
CA ILE A 71 5.76 9.68 9.02
C ILE A 71 6.06 8.21 8.82
N ASP A 72 4.99 7.41 8.78
CA ASP A 72 5.12 5.99 8.45
C ASP A 72 5.43 5.84 6.97
N ARG A 73 6.36 4.95 6.66
CA ARG A 73 6.76 4.65 5.29
C ARG A 73 6.75 3.14 5.09
N TYR A 74 6.42 2.72 3.88
CA TYR A 74 6.21 1.31 3.59
C TYR A 74 6.98 0.87 2.36
N LEU A 75 7.48 -0.36 2.41
CA LEU A 75 8.16 -1.04 1.31
C LEU A 75 7.32 -2.25 0.92
N ILE A 76 7.27 -2.56 -0.39
CA ILE A 76 6.66 -3.81 -0.80
C ILE A 76 7.65 -4.94 -0.55
N THR A 77 7.14 -6.09 -0.11
CA THR A 77 7.94 -7.29 0.09
C THR A 77 7.98 -8.12 -1.17
N GLN A 78 8.81 -9.16 -1.18
CA GLN A 78 8.82 -10.13 -2.25
C GLN A 78 7.45 -10.82 -2.40
N ALA A 79 6.80 -11.13 -1.28
CA ALA A 79 5.47 -11.73 -1.30
C ALA A 79 4.43 -10.77 -1.91
N GLY A 80 4.53 -9.48 -1.59
CA GLY A 80 3.65 -8.47 -2.19
C GLY A 80 3.85 -8.33 -3.68
N THR A 81 5.11 -8.32 -4.12
CA THR A 81 5.44 -8.27 -5.54
C THR A 81 4.89 -9.50 -6.27
N ALA A 82 5.07 -10.68 -5.69
CA ALA A 82 4.56 -11.92 -6.28
C ALA A 82 3.03 -11.90 -6.38
N TYR A 83 2.36 -11.37 -5.36
CA TYR A 83 0.91 -11.24 -5.38
C TYR A 83 0.44 -10.36 -6.53
N LEU A 84 1.10 -9.21 -6.73
CA LEU A 84 0.76 -8.33 -7.84
C LEU A 84 0.99 -9.00 -9.19
N ASP A 85 2.12 -9.69 -9.33
CA ASP A 85 2.47 -10.37 -10.58
C ASP A 85 1.46 -11.47 -10.93
N GLU A 86 0.99 -12.21 -9.93
CA GLU A 86 0.03 -13.29 -10.16
C GLU A 86 -1.38 -12.82 -10.45
N ASN A 87 -1.81 -11.74 -9.80
CA ASN A 87 -3.19 -11.29 -9.85
C ASN A 87 -3.42 -10.12 -10.81
N PHE A 88 -2.37 -9.40 -11.16
CA PHE A 88 -2.47 -8.19 -11.96
C PHE A 88 -1.38 -8.16 -13.02
N LEU A 89 -1.26 -9.27 -13.76
CA LEU A 89 -0.36 -9.34 -14.90
C LEU A 89 -0.78 -8.29 -15.92
N LEU A 90 0.13 -7.35 -16.18
CA LEU A 90 -0.08 -6.41 -17.26
C LEU A 90 0.10 -7.16 -18.58
N PRO A 91 -0.85 -7.08 -19.50
CA PRO A 91 -0.65 -7.67 -20.82
C PRO A 91 0.53 -6.97 -21.49
N ASP A 92 1.39 -7.76 -22.03
CA ASP A 92 2.54 -7.23 -22.78
C ASP A 92 2.09 -6.46 -24.01
#